data_7d978420a7d5f3d627355d5452e78b31
#
_entry.id   7d978420a7d5f3d627355d5452e78b31
#
_cell.length_a   1.000
_cell.length_b   1.000
_cell.length_c   1.000
_cell.angle_alpha   90.00
_cell.angle_beta   90.00
_cell.angle_gamma   90.00
#
_symmetry.space_group_name_H-M   'P 1'
#
loop_
_entity.id
_entity.type
_entity.pdbx_description
1 polymer ?
#
loop_
_entity_poly.entity_id
_entity_poly.type
_entity_poly.pdbx_seq_one_letter_code
_entity_poly.pdbx_strand_id
1 'polypeptide(L)'
;LEATLKNLNNDDTDPDFFGKTARETILNGSSEISFCEQIAEKLGITYLLERFFIKLSTGETRKVLLAQALLQKPDLLILDEPFEGLDQQSVQDWMEMLNELKKECAIVLIVNRLADIPAEATHLAMLENLELVLEGERQFIEQQSIYQQLVYAEQSVDVALPEPASPLLKLPENQPHFELKNVTVKYGDKIILDHLNWIVQPHQNWWIKGPNGAGKSTLLSLITGDHPQAFANHVVIFGKQRGSGETIWDIKQKIGYVSSQLHLDYR
;
A
#
# COMPACT_ATOMS: atom_id res chain seq x y z
N LEU A 1 9.66 -17.98 3.02
CA LEU A 1 8.34 -17.33 3.06
C LEU A 1 7.45 -17.75 1.88
N GLU A 2 7.97 -17.81 0.64
CA GLU A 2 7.17 -18.22 -0.56
C GLU A 2 6.75 -19.69 -0.53
N ALA A 3 7.53 -20.59 0.06
CA ALA A 3 7.17 -22.01 0.17
C ALA A 3 6.01 -22.27 1.14
N THR A 4 5.83 -21.40 2.13
CA THR A 4 4.76 -21.51 3.14
C THR A 4 3.43 -20.99 2.62
N LEU A 5 3.44 -20.04 1.66
CA LEU A 5 2.22 -19.44 1.09
C LEU A 5 1.52 -20.33 0.05
N LYS A 6 2.22 -21.29 -0.57
CA LYS A 6 1.64 -22.16 -1.61
C LYS A 6 0.74 -23.29 -1.10
N ASN A 7 0.75 -23.58 0.19
CA ASN A 7 -0.10 -24.64 0.79
C ASN A 7 -1.40 -24.14 1.44
N LEU A 8 -1.76 -22.87 1.24
CA LEU A 8 -2.84 -22.17 1.96
C LEU A 8 -4.27 -22.44 1.45
N ASN A 9 -4.51 -23.49 0.69
CA ASN A 9 -5.82 -23.68 0.04
C ASN A 9 -6.79 -24.66 0.70
N ASN A 10 -6.55 -25.22 1.89
CA ASN A 10 -7.58 -26.07 2.55
C ASN A 10 -7.25 -26.28 4.05
N ASP A 11 -7.85 -25.55 4.90
CA ASP A 11 -8.43 -25.83 6.22
C ASP A 11 -8.34 -24.61 7.17
N ASP A 12 -9.41 -23.83 7.23
CA ASP A 12 -9.52 -22.64 8.09
C ASP A 12 -9.67 -22.96 9.59
N THR A 13 -9.54 -24.22 10.00
CA THR A 13 -9.87 -24.69 11.37
C THR A 13 -8.69 -25.17 12.20
N ASP A 14 -7.49 -25.31 11.61
CA ASP A 14 -6.30 -25.76 12.35
C ASP A 14 -5.56 -24.54 12.97
N PRO A 15 -5.45 -24.46 14.32
CA PRO A 15 -4.72 -23.37 14.98
C PRO A 15 -3.23 -23.29 14.57
N ASP A 16 -2.60 -24.42 14.26
CA ASP A 16 -1.20 -24.50 13.82
C ASP A 16 -1.00 -23.96 12.40
N PHE A 17 -2.10 -23.84 11.63
CA PHE A 17 -2.09 -23.34 10.26
C PHE A 17 -1.81 -21.84 10.16
N PHE A 18 -2.25 -21.06 11.14
CA PHE A 18 -2.08 -19.59 11.12
C PHE A 18 -0.73 -19.11 11.63
N GLY A 19 0.11 -20.01 12.14
CA GLY A 19 1.43 -19.67 12.66
C GLY A 19 1.36 -18.82 13.94
N LYS A 20 2.37 -17.97 14.12
CA LYS A 20 2.54 -17.16 15.35
C LYS A 20 1.54 -16.02 15.44
N THR A 21 1.11 -15.70 16.66
CA THR A 21 0.41 -14.44 16.97
C THR A 21 1.38 -13.24 16.88
N ALA A 22 0.84 -12.02 16.88
CA ALA A 22 1.65 -10.81 16.94
C ALA A 22 2.51 -10.78 18.22
N ARG A 23 1.96 -11.19 19.37
CA ARG A 23 2.68 -11.31 20.64
C ARG A 23 3.88 -12.26 20.52
N GLU A 24 3.65 -13.46 20.00
CA GLU A 24 4.72 -14.46 19.82
C GLU A 24 5.78 -14.00 18.81
N THR A 25 5.37 -13.23 17.80
CA THR A 25 6.28 -12.63 16.82
C THR A 25 7.15 -11.56 17.48
N ILE A 26 6.56 -10.66 18.28
CA ILE A 26 7.31 -9.62 18.99
C ILE A 26 8.29 -10.26 19.97
N LEU A 27 7.83 -11.18 20.80
CA LEU A 27 8.66 -11.86 21.80
C LEU A 27 9.79 -12.67 21.17
N ASN A 28 9.55 -13.31 20.04
CA ASN A 28 10.51 -14.14 19.32
C ASN A 28 11.34 -15.07 20.22
N GLY A 29 10.67 -15.68 21.22
CA GLY A 29 11.30 -16.54 22.23
C GLY A 29 11.81 -15.82 23.49
N SER A 30 11.69 -14.49 23.56
CA SER A 30 11.96 -13.72 24.78
C SER A 30 10.88 -13.97 25.85
N SER A 31 11.26 -13.92 27.10
CA SER A 31 10.35 -13.98 28.26
C SER A 31 9.89 -12.60 28.76
N GLU A 32 10.26 -11.50 28.08
CA GLU A 32 9.97 -10.13 28.51
C GLU A 32 8.54 -9.69 28.18
N ILE A 33 7.53 -10.41 28.68
CA ILE A 33 6.11 -10.17 28.36
C ILE A 33 5.67 -8.76 28.75
N SER A 34 6.04 -8.29 29.95
CA SER A 34 5.67 -6.96 30.43
C SER A 34 6.24 -5.85 29.56
N PHE A 35 7.47 -6.00 29.08
CA PHE A 35 8.08 -5.01 28.17
C PHE A 35 7.47 -5.06 26.78
N CYS A 36 7.13 -6.25 26.27
CA CYS A 36 6.35 -6.40 25.03
C CYS A 36 5.01 -5.63 25.10
N GLU A 37 4.29 -5.72 26.23
CA GLU A 37 3.03 -5.01 26.42
C GLU A 37 3.21 -3.49 26.45
N GLN A 38 4.25 -2.99 27.12
CA GLN A 38 4.59 -1.55 27.13
C GLN A 38 4.92 -1.04 25.72
N ILE A 39 5.70 -1.80 24.93
CA ILE A 39 5.99 -1.42 23.53
C ILE A 39 4.71 -1.45 22.71
N ALA A 40 3.85 -2.47 22.87
CA ALA A 40 2.60 -2.58 22.13
C ALA A 40 1.64 -1.43 22.45
N GLU A 41 1.58 -0.99 23.70
CA GLU A 41 0.82 0.19 24.12
C GLU A 41 1.37 1.46 23.47
N LYS A 42 2.70 1.67 23.54
CA LYS A 42 3.39 2.82 22.95
C LYS A 42 3.16 2.94 21.44
N LEU A 43 3.15 1.79 20.73
CA LEU A 43 2.91 1.75 19.28
C LEU A 43 1.43 1.70 18.90
N GLY A 44 0.51 1.67 19.88
CA GLY A 44 -0.93 1.59 19.67
C GLY A 44 -1.39 0.28 19.00
N ILE A 45 -0.70 -0.84 19.30
CA ILE A 45 -0.97 -2.16 18.70
C ILE A 45 -1.41 -3.23 19.70
N THR A 46 -1.77 -2.86 20.92
CA THR A 46 -2.20 -3.80 21.96
C THR A 46 -3.35 -4.70 21.48
N TYR A 47 -4.26 -4.17 20.65
CA TYR A 47 -5.39 -4.91 20.10
C TYR A 47 -4.99 -5.98 19.07
N LEU A 48 -3.73 -5.97 18.62
CA LEU A 48 -3.19 -6.95 17.66
C LEU A 48 -2.54 -8.15 18.33
N LEU A 49 -2.16 -8.07 19.60
CA LEU A 49 -1.27 -9.03 20.25
C LEU A 49 -1.74 -10.48 20.12
N GLU A 50 -3.06 -10.71 20.19
CA GLU A 50 -3.67 -12.05 20.07
C GLU A 50 -4.08 -12.41 18.63
N ARG A 51 -3.84 -11.53 17.65
CA ARG A 51 -4.14 -11.82 16.24
C ARG A 51 -2.97 -12.55 15.59
N PHE A 52 -3.28 -13.47 14.70
CA PHE A 52 -2.26 -14.16 13.91
C PHE A 52 -1.53 -13.18 12.98
N PHE A 53 -0.20 -13.24 12.96
CA PHE A 53 0.65 -12.34 12.18
C PHE A 53 0.30 -12.33 10.69
N ILE A 54 -0.02 -13.50 10.13
CA ILE A 54 -0.41 -13.65 8.73
C ILE A 54 -1.73 -12.92 8.37
N LYS A 55 -2.58 -12.63 9.35
CA LYS A 55 -3.87 -11.95 9.16
C LYS A 55 -3.78 -10.42 9.34
N LEU A 56 -2.60 -9.90 9.56
CA LEU A 56 -2.38 -8.46 9.75
C LEU A 56 -2.30 -7.75 8.39
N SER A 57 -2.76 -6.51 8.36
CA SER A 57 -2.50 -5.61 7.23
C SER A 57 -1.02 -5.25 7.14
N THR A 58 -0.58 -4.74 5.99
CA THR A 58 0.82 -4.32 5.79
C THR A 58 1.30 -3.33 6.86
N GLY A 59 0.47 -2.33 7.21
CA GLY A 59 0.79 -1.35 8.25
C GLY A 59 0.87 -1.97 9.64
N GLU A 60 -0.06 -2.87 9.99
CA GLU A 60 -0.06 -3.60 11.26
C GLU A 60 1.16 -4.53 11.36
N THR A 61 1.49 -5.25 10.28
CA THR A 61 2.68 -6.11 10.19
C THR A 61 3.96 -5.32 10.47
N ARG A 62 4.12 -4.15 9.86
CA ARG A 62 5.29 -3.29 10.08
C ARG A 62 5.39 -2.80 11.51
N LYS A 63 4.28 -2.40 12.14
CA LYS A 63 4.26 -2.00 13.56
C LYS A 63 4.64 -3.17 14.48
N VAL A 64 4.20 -4.39 14.18
CA VAL A 64 4.60 -5.59 14.93
C VAL A 64 6.08 -5.89 14.78
N LEU A 65 6.64 -5.78 13.56
CA LEU A 65 8.09 -5.96 13.33
C LEU A 65 8.92 -4.87 14.00
N LEU A 66 8.43 -3.63 14.01
CA LEU A 66 9.06 -2.54 14.77
C LEU A 66 9.06 -2.85 16.28
N ALA A 67 7.93 -3.32 16.82
CA ALA A 67 7.84 -3.74 18.23
C ALA A 67 8.86 -4.84 18.56
N GLN A 68 9.02 -5.81 17.66
CA GLN A 68 10.04 -6.88 17.79
C GLN A 68 11.46 -6.29 17.83
N ALA A 69 11.77 -5.33 16.96
CA ALA A 69 13.08 -4.67 16.95
C ALA A 69 13.31 -3.87 18.24
N LEU A 70 12.32 -3.13 18.71
CA LEU A 70 12.41 -2.34 19.94
C LEU A 70 12.53 -3.17 21.20
N LEU A 71 12.01 -4.40 21.21
CA LEU A 71 12.17 -5.33 22.34
C LEU A 71 13.64 -5.63 22.66
N GLN A 72 14.52 -5.54 21.63
CA GLN A 72 15.97 -5.74 21.79
C GLN A 72 16.68 -4.51 22.36
N LYS A 73 15.98 -3.40 22.62
CA LYS A 73 16.54 -2.12 23.11
C LYS A 73 17.75 -1.67 22.27
N PRO A 74 17.58 -1.49 20.96
CA PRO A 74 18.70 -1.17 20.07
C PRO A 74 19.22 0.25 20.31
N ASP A 75 20.54 0.43 20.23
CA ASP A 75 21.16 1.76 20.19
C ASP A 75 20.93 2.45 18.83
N LEU A 76 20.76 1.67 17.77
CA LEU A 76 20.51 2.11 16.39
C LEU A 76 19.37 1.32 15.78
N LEU A 77 18.34 2.02 15.32
CA LEU A 77 17.22 1.47 14.57
C LEU A 77 17.36 1.85 13.09
N ILE A 78 17.39 0.84 12.22
CA ILE A 78 17.44 1.03 10.76
C ILE A 78 16.09 0.64 10.18
N LEU A 79 15.48 1.55 9.42
CA LEU A 79 14.18 1.36 8.78
C LEU A 79 14.35 1.56 7.27
N ASP A 80 14.08 0.51 6.50
CA ASP A 80 14.16 0.49 5.05
C ASP A 80 12.74 0.56 4.47
N GLU A 81 12.45 1.64 3.74
CA GLU A 81 11.16 1.93 3.10
C GLU A 81 9.93 1.70 4.01
N PRO A 82 9.91 2.23 5.25
CA PRO A 82 8.85 1.89 6.22
C PRO A 82 7.48 2.42 5.82
N PHE A 83 7.40 3.39 4.90
CA PHE A 83 6.15 4.04 4.46
C PHE A 83 5.56 3.45 3.19
N GLU A 84 6.27 2.54 2.52
CA GLU A 84 5.78 1.95 1.26
C GLU A 84 4.43 1.23 1.45
N GLY A 85 3.44 1.54 0.59
CA GLY A 85 2.10 0.96 0.65
C GLY A 85 1.23 1.40 1.82
N LEU A 86 1.68 2.37 2.64
CA LEU A 86 0.85 3.00 3.65
C LEU A 86 -0.01 4.12 3.05
N ASP A 87 -1.19 4.33 3.62
CA ASP A 87 -1.98 5.52 3.33
C ASP A 87 -1.43 6.74 4.08
N GLN A 88 -1.89 7.94 3.68
CA GLN A 88 -1.40 9.20 4.20
C GLN A 88 -1.53 9.33 5.73
N GLN A 89 -2.65 8.85 6.32
CA GLN A 89 -2.85 8.89 7.75
C GLN A 89 -1.86 7.96 8.47
N SER A 90 -1.69 6.75 7.95
CA SER A 90 -0.72 5.79 8.50
C SER A 90 0.71 6.32 8.43
N VAL A 91 1.10 7.03 7.35
CA VAL A 91 2.41 7.68 7.26
C VAL A 91 2.57 8.73 8.35
N GLN A 92 1.55 9.57 8.56
CA GLN A 92 1.60 10.59 9.61
C GLN A 92 1.75 9.97 11.01
N ASP A 93 0.96 8.93 11.31
CA ASP A 93 1.06 8.20 12.59
C ASP A 93 2.47 7.63 12.81
N TRP A 94 3.10 7.12 11.73
CA TRP A 94 4.48 6.64 11.77
C TRP A 94 5.49 7.75 12.03
N MET A 95 5.33 8.91 11.38
CA MET A 95 6.21 10.08 11.59
C MET A 95 6.16 10.56 13.06
N GLU A 96 4.96 10.65 13.64
CA GLU A 96 4.78 11.00 15.04
C GLU A 96 5.46 9.98 15.97
N MET A 97 5.29 8.70 15.69
CA MET A 97 5.93 7.60 16.44
C MET A 97 7.46 7.66 16.34
N LEU A 98 8.04 7.88 15.16
CA LEU A 98 9.48 8.01 14.96
C LEU A 98 10.04 9.21 15.71
N ASN A 99 9.28 10.32 15.77
CA ASN A 99 9.66 11.51 16.53
C ASN A 99 9.76 11.24 18.05
N GLU A 100 8.98 10.31 18.58
CA GLU A 100 9.13 9.87 19.97
C GLU A 100 10.30 8.90 20.14
N LEU A 101 10.47 7.95 19.21
CA LEU A 101 11.52 6.93 19.27
C LEU A 101 12.94 7.50 19.17
N LYS A 102 13.16 8.61 18.44
CA LYS A 102 14.47 9.25 18.33
C LYS A 102 15.05 9.74 19.66
N LYS A 103 14.25 9.82 20.72
CA LYS A 103 14.68 10.14 22.08
C LYS A 103 15.34 8.96 22.79
N GLU A 104 15.12 7.75 22.27
CA GLU A 104 15.55 6.49 22.92
C GLU A 104 16.70 5.83 22.16
N CYS A 105 16.76 5.94 20.84
CA CYS A 105 17.82 5.38 20.01
C CYS A 105 18.10 6.26 18.79
N ALA A 106 19.28 6.10 18.19
CA ALA A 106 19.55 6.68 16.88
C ALA A 106 18.69 5.99 15.81
N ILE A 107 18.23 6.77 14.81
CA ILE A 107 17.40 6.23 13.73
C ILE A 107 18.07 6.54 12.40
N VAL A 108 18.23 5.50 11.56
CA VAL A 108 18.56 5.62 10.14
C VAL A 108 17.33 5.22 9.34
N LEU A 109 16.82 6.17 8.54
CA LEU A 109 15.66 5.97 7.70
C LEU A 109 16.10 6.01 6.24
N ILE A 110 15.77 4.96 5.49
CA ILE A 110 16.02 4.86 4.06
C ILE A 110 14.69 5.07 3.34
N VAL A 111 14.61 6.04 2.44
CA VAL A 111 13.40 6.39 1.69
C VAL A 111 13.76 6.77 0.25
N ASN A 112 12.83 6.53 -0.67
CA ASN A 112 12.98 6.84 -2.09
C ASN A 112 12.35 8.19 -2.48
N ARG A 113 11.54 8.81 -1.62
CA ARG A 113 10.84 10.06 -1.91
C ARG A 113 11.21 11.13 -0.91
N LEU A 114 11.45 12.35 -1.38
CA LEU A 114 11.72 13.51 -0.51
C LEU A 114 10.57 13.80 0.47
N ALA A 115 9.34 13.56 0.04
CA ALA A 115 8.15 13.74 0.88
C ALA A 115 8.09 12.78 2.10
N ASP A 116 8.86 11.70 2.08
CA ASP A 116 8.94 10.72 3.16
C ASP A 116 10.03 11.04 4.18
N ILE A 117 10.81 12.10 3.97
CA ILE A 117 11.84 12.55 4.92
C ILE A 117 11.15 13.29 6.07
N PRO A 118 11.27 12.80 7.34
CA PRO A 118 10.69 13.47 8.49
C PRO A 118 11.21 14.91 8.63
N ALA A 119 10.34 15.84 9.04
CA ALA A 119 10.74 17.23 9.26
C ALA A 119 11.87 17.34 10.29
N GLU A 120 11.91 16.43 11.24
CA GLU A 120 12.86 16.38 12.35
C GLU A 120 14.17 15.64 12.03
N ALA A 121 14.36 15.16 10.79
CA ALA A 121 15.62 14.56 10.38
C ALA A 121 16.75 15.62 10.50
N THR A 122 17.80 15.29 11.24
CA THR A 122 18.91 16.20 11.52
C THR A 122 20.00 16.15 10.45
N HIS A 123 20.17 14.98 9.84
CA HIS A 123 21.18 14.71 8.80
C HIS A 123 20.52 14.08 7.59
N LEU A 124 21.07 14.35 6.44
CA LEU A 124 20.67 13.74 5.17
C LEU A 124 21.89 13.13 4.50
N ALA A 125 21.66 12.01 3.82
CA ALA A 125 22.63 11.38 2.95
C ALA A 125 21.92 10.98 1.64
N MET A 126 22.59 11.13 0.50
CA MET A 126 22.05 10.82 -0.80
C MET A 126 23.00 9.91 -1.56
N LEU A 127 22.45 8.80 -2.06
CA LEU A 127 23.14 7.86 -2.93
C LEU A 127 22.65 8.03 -4.36
N GLU A 128 23.58 8.18 -5.28
CA GLU A 128 23.32 8.21 -6.72
C GLU A 128 24.42 7.45 -7.45
N ASN A 129 24.05 6.62 -8.43
CA ASN A 129 24.99 5.81 -9.23
C ASN A 129 25.99 4.99 -8.37
N LEU A 130 25.53 4.43 -7.25
CA LEU A 130 26.31 3.65 -6.28
C LEU A 130 27.34 4.46 -5.48
N GLU A 131 27.27 5.78 -5.51
CA GLU A 131 28.15 6.69 -4.78
C GLU A 131 27.35 7.54 -3.78
N LEU A 132 27.95 7.86 -2.65
CA LEU A 132 27.42 8.80 -1.68
C LEU A 132 27.75 10.23 -2.17
N VAL A 133 26.77 10.88 -2.79
CA VAL A 133 26.98 12.19 -3.44
C VAL A 133 26.77 13.39 -2.52
N LEU A 134 25.98 13.21 -1.47
CA LEU A 134 25.75 14.21 -0.43
C LEU A 134 25.65 13.53 0.94
N GLU A 135 26.26 14.15 1.97
CA GLU A 135 26.07 13.77 3.38
C GLU A 135 26.31 14.96 4.29
N GLY A 136 25.58 15.05 5.38
CA GLY A 136 25.80 16.08 6.40
C GLY A 136 24.52 16.56 7.08
N GLU A 137 24.65 17.65 7.83
CA GLU A 137 23.50 18.29 8.48
C GLU A 137 22.48 18.78 7.46
N ARG A 138 21.21 18.54 7.73
CA ARG A 138 20.08 18.83 6.84
C ARG A 138 20.13 20.25 6.28
N GLN A 139 20.34 21.23 7.14
CA GLN A 139 20.34 22.66 6.76
C GLN A 139 21.41 23.00 5.71
N PHE A 140 22.54 22.28 5.68
CA PHE A 140 23.59 22.47 4.67
C PHE A 140 23.28 21.70 3.40
N ILE A 141 22.73 20.49 3.52
CA ILE A 141 22.38 19.67 2.37
C ILE A 141 21.25 20.30 1.57
N GLU A 142 20.23 20.86 2.22
CA GLU A 142 19.11 21.52 1.54
C GLU A 142 19.52 22.77 0.74
N GLN A 143 20.69 23.34 0.99
CA GLN A 143 21.26 24.46 0.23
C GLN A 143 22.09 24.01 -0.98
N GLN A 144 22.42 22.72 -1.09
CA GLN A 144 23.23 22.21 -2.20
C GLN A 144 22.42 22.17 -3.51
N SER A 145 23.09 22.53 -4.62
CA SER A 145 22.43 22.57 -5.92
C SER A 145 21.87 21.22 -6.36
N ILE A 146 22.52 20.13 -6.03
CA ILE A 146 22.07 18.77 -6.32
C ILE A 146 20.74 18.48 -5.61
N TYR A 147 20.62 18.81 -4.31
CA TYR A 147 19.38 18.65 -3.56
C TYR A 147 18.24 19.50 -4.15
N GLN A 148 18.52 20.75 -4.50
CA GLN A 148 17.53 21.65 -5.11
C GLN A 148 17.08 21.15 -6.49
N GLN A 149 17.95 20.53 -7.28
CA GLN A 149 17.58 19.91 -8.55
C GLN A 149 16.65 18.72 -8.35
N LEU A 150 16.86 17.89 -7.32
CA LEU A 150 15.93 16.79 -6.97
C LEU A 150 14.55 17.30 -6.58
N VAL A 151 14.49 18.31 -5.70
CA VAL A 151 13.22 18.93 -5.31
C VAL A 151 12.47 19.47 -6.54
N TYR A 152 13.20 20.09 -7.47
CA TYR A 152 12.62 20.57 -8.72
C TYR A 152 12.15 19.43 -9.63
N ALA A 153 12.93 18.36 -9.76
CA ALA A 153 12.61 17.21 -10.58
C ALA A 153 11.36 16.45 -10.08
N GLU A 154 11.14 16.36 -8.77
CA GLU A 154 9.90 15.79 -8.22
C GLU A 154 8.66 16.66 -8.49
N GLN A 155 8.83 17.97 -8.68
CA GLN A 155 7.72 18.91 -8.91
C GLN A 155 7.33 19.07 -10.38
N SER A 156 8.22 18.76 -11.31
CA SER A 156 8.02 19.01 -12.74
C SER A 156 8.40 17.81 -13.60
N VAL A 157 7.41 17.02 -13.98
CA VAL A 157 7.59 15.98 -15.02
C VAL A 157 6.80 16.40 -16.25
N ASP A 158 7.45 17.06 -17.19
CA ASP A 158 6.90 17.29 -18.53
C ASP A 158 7.39 16.16 -19.45
N VAL A 159 6.64 15.06 -19.49
CA VAL A 159 6.95 13.91 -20.35
C VAL A 159 6.08 13.97 -21.59
N ALA A 160 6.70 14.20 -22.73
CA ALA A 160 6.04 14.00 -24.02
C ALA A 160 5.71 12.50 -24.18
N LEU A 161 4.42 12.18 -24.21
CA LEU A 161 3.98 10.81 -24.44
C LEU A 161 4.28 10.42 -25.90
N PRO A 162 4.76 9.18 -26.15
CA PRO A 162 4.95 8.70 -27.51
C PRO A 162 3.59 8.58 -28.23
N GLU A 163 3.61 8.70 -29.54
CA GLU A 163 2.43 8.45 -30.38
C GLU A 163 1.92 7.02 -30.15
N PRO A 164 0.60 6.83 -30.10
CA PRO A 164 0.03 5.50 -29.88
C PRO A 164 0.40 4.54 -30.99
N ALA A 165 0.92 3.39 -30.64
CA ALA A 165 1.36 2.34 -31.59
C ALA A 165 0.22 1.70 -32.39
N SER A 166 -1.03 1.91 -31.98
CA SER A 166 -2.24 1.38 -32.63
C SER A 166 -3.35 2.45 -32.66
N PRO A 167 -4.25 2.41 -33.66
CA PRO A 167 -5.41 3.29 -33.65
C PRO A 167 -6.19 3.17 -32.35
N LEU A 168 -6.46 4.30 -31.71
CA LEU A 168 -7.28 4.34 -30.51
C LEU A 168 -8.66 3.72 -30.81
N LEU A 169 -9.07 2.75 -29.99
CA LEU A 169 -10.43 2.20 -30.00
C LEU A 169 -11.39 3.36 -29.65
N LYS A 170 -12.03 3.94 -30.66
CA LYS A 170 -13.01 5.00 -30.45
C LYS A 170 -14.29 4.36 -29.91
N LEU A 171 -14.56 4.59 -28.64
CA LEU A 171 -15.88 4.34 -28.08
C LEU A 171 -16.84 5.43 -28.55
N PRO A 172 -18.16 5.14 -28.67
CA PRO A 172 -19.16 6.16 -28.95
C PRO A 172 -19.04 7.32 -27.94
N GLU A 173 -19.08 8.56 -28.41
CA GLU A 173 -18.82 9.77 -27.59
C GLU A 173 -19.71 9.90 -26.35
N ASN A 174 -20.90 9.32 -26.37
CA ASN A 174 -21.86 9.39 -25.27
C ASN A 174 -21.96 8.09 -24.45
N GLN A 175 -21.07 7.11 -24.67
CA GLN A 175 -21.12 5.85 -23.95
C GLN A 175 -20.22 5.91 -22.71
N PRO A 176 -20.75 5.72 -21.49
CA PRO A 176 -19.94 5.63 -20.30
C PRO A 176 -18.86 4.54 -20.41
N HIS A 177 -17.67 4.79 -19.91
CA HIS A 177 -16.62 3.78 -19.80
C HIS A 177 -17.04 2.69 -18.84
N PHE A 178 -17.66 3.06 -17.72
CA PHE A 178 -18.35 2.11 -16.85
C PHE A 178 -19.47 2.79 -16.05
N GLU A 179 -20.41 1.98 -15.62
CA GLU A 179 -21.55 2.37 -14.80
C GLU A 179 -21.81 1.33 -13.72
N LEU A 180 -21.86 1.76 -12.49
CA LEU A 180 -22.23 0.98 -11.32
C LEU A 180 -23.55 1.52 -10.78
N LYS A 181 -24.55 0.66 -10.61
CA LYS A 181 -25.83 1.02 -10.01
C LYS A 181 -26.12 0.14 -8.82
N ASN A 182 -26.24 0.75 -7.64
CA ASN A 182 -26.62 0.10 -6.41
C ASN A 182 -25.76 -1.14 -6.11
N VAL A 183 -24.44 -1.03 -6.38
CA VAL A 183 -23.51 -2.15 -6.26
C VAL A 183 -23.12 -2.40 -4.81
N THR A 184 -23.35 -3.60 -4.33
CA THR A 184 -22.95 -4.04 -3.00
C THR A 184 -22.00 -5.24 -3.12
N VAL A 185 -20.84 -5.13 -2.49
CA VAL A 185 -19.84 -6.20 -2.42
C VAL A 185 -19.59 -6.56 -0.97
N LYS A 186 -19.68 -7.85 -0.66
CA LYS A 186 -19.46 -8.37 0.70
C LYS A 186 -18.67 -9.66 0.70
N TYR A 187 -17.89 -9.87 1.75
CA TYR A 187 -17.21 -11.13 2.04
C TYR A 187 -17.68 -11.65 3.40
N GLY A 188 -18.41 -12.75 3.39
CA GLY A 188 -19.17 -13.22 4.57
C GLY A 188 -20.12 -12.12 5.04
N ASP A 189 -20.01 -11.74 6.30
CA ASP A 189 -20.85 -10.67 6.91
C ASP A 189 -20.27 -9.26 6.73
N LYS A 190 -19.05 -9.15 6.21
CA LYS A 190 -18.37 -7.86 6.04
C LYS A 190 -18.74 -7.21 4.71
N ILE A 191 -19.41 -6.06 4.76
CA ILE A 191 -19.67 -5.23 3.59
C ILE A 191 -18.40 -4.41 3.28
N ILE A 192 -17.97 -4.43 2.02
CA ILE A 192 -16.81 -3.69 1.52
C ILE A 192 -17.24 -2.50 0.68
N LEU A 193 -18.23 -2.70 -0.19
CA LEU A 193 -18.90 -1.62 -0.94
C LEU A 193 -20.38 -1.71 -0.67
N ASP A 194 -21.01 -0.60 -0.34
CA ASP A 194 -22.40 -0.55 0.05
C ASP A 194 -23.21 0.40 -0.84
N HIS A 195 -24.14 -0.16 -1.62
CA HIS A 195 -25.07 0.58 -2.49
C HIS A 195 -24.39 1.61 -3.38
N LEU A 196 -23.19 1.29 -3.90
CA LEU A 196 -22.37 2.20 -4.67
C LEU A 196 -23.01 2.52 -6.03
N ASN A 197 -23.14 3.82 -6.31
CA ASN A 197 -23.55 4.35 -7.59
C ASN A 197 -22.43 5.22 -8.15
N TRP A 198 -21.92 4.88 -9.35
CA TRP A 198 -20.84 5.62 -9.98
C TRP A 198 -20.84 5.43 -11.49
N ILE A 199 -20.64 6.52 -12.24
CA ILE A 199 -20.56 6.52 -13.68
C ILE A 199 -19.30 7.28 -14.08
N VAL A 200 -18.52 6.72 -14.99
CA VAL A 200 -17.38 7.41 -15.62
C VAL A 200 -17.67 7.62 -17.10
N GLN A 201 -17.75 8.88 -17.46
CA GLN A 201 -17.97 9.33 -18.83
C GLN A 201 -16.65 9.43 -19.62
N PRO A 202 -16.70 9.43 -20.97
CA PRO A 202 -15.53 9.74 -21.79
C PRO A 202 -14.87 11.07 -21.37
N HIS A 203 -13.55 11.14 -21.48
CA HIS A 203 -12.73 12.31 -21.15
C HIS A 203 -12.74 12.75 -19.68
N GLN A 204 -13.29 11.96 -18.77
CA GLN A 204 -13.16 12.21 -17.33
C GLN A 204 -11.93 11.55 -16.77
N ASN A 205 -11.18 12.30 -15.96
CA ASN A 205 -10.06 11.79 -15.17
C ASN A 205 -10.49 11.74 -13.71
N TRP A 206 -10.40 10.57 -13.09
CA TRP A 206 -10.86 10.34 -11.72
C TRP A 206 -9.70 10.02 -10.78
N TRP A 207 -9.74 10.63 -9.62
CA TRP A 207 -8.82 10.39 -8.54
C TRP A 207 -9.56 9.71 -7.40
N ILE A 208 -9.21 8.45 -7.10
CA ILE A 208 -9.85 7.67 -6.03
C ILE A 208 -8.92 7.70 -4.82
N LYS A 209 -9.36 8.33 -3.73
CA LYS A 209 -8.64 8.44 -2.47
C LYS A 209 -9.43 7.76 -1.34
N GLY A 210 -8.73 7.14 -0.40
CA GLY A 210 -9.31 6.52 0.79
C GLY A 210 -8.26 5.75 1.58
N PRO A 211 -8.50 5.49 2.88
CA PRO A 211 -7.59 4.72 3.71
C PRO A 211 -7.42 3.28 3.22
N ASN A 212 -6.44 2.58 3.79
CA ASN A 212 -6.31 1.15 3.55
C ASN A 212 -7.55 0.40 4.07
N GLY A 213 -8.01 -0.59 3.30
CA GLY A 213 -9.26 -1.30 3.61
C GLY A 213 -10.55 -0.60 3.17
N ALA A 214 -10.52 0.61 2.60
CA ALA A 214 -11.70 1.32 2.10
C ALA A 214 -12.36 0.71 0.84
N GLY A 215 -11.88 -0.44 0.35
CA GLY A 215 -12.46 -1.10 -0.82
C GLY A 215 -11.94 -0.61 -2.17
N LYS A 216 -10.85 0.19 -2.23
CA LYS A 216 -10.27 0.69 -3.50
C LYS A 216 -9.91 -0.43 -4.47
N SER A 217 -9.22 -1.47 -4.00
CA SER A 217 -8.86 -2.65 -4.82
C SER A 217 -10.08 -3.46 -5.26
N THR A 218 -11.09 -3.55 -4.40
CA THR A 218 -12.39 -4.19 -4.73
C THR A 218 -13.12 -3.42 -5.82
N LEU A 219 -13.17 -2.09 -5.71
CA LEU A 219 -13.74 -1.22 -6.73
C LEU A 219 -12.97 -1.37 -8.06
N LEU A 220 -11.64 -1.38 -8.00
CA LEU A 220 -10.80 -1.55 -9.19
C LEU A 220 -11.07 -2.90 -9.87
N SER A 221 -11.15 -3.99 -9.12
CA SER A 221 -11.45 -5.32 -9.68
C SER A 221 -12.86 -5.42 -10.31
N LEU A 222 -13.83 -4.64 -9.83
CA LEU A 222 -15.13 -4.51 -10.50
C LEU A 222 -15.00 -3.83 -11.86
N ILE A 223 -14.23 -2.74 -11.94
CA ILE A 223 -14.03 -1.95 -13.17
C ILE A 223 -13.22 -2.75 -14.21
N THR A 224 -12.21 -3.49 -13.79
CA THR A 224 -11.41 -4.35 -14.69
C THR A 224 -12.13 -5.63 -15.10
N GLY A 225 -13.31 -5.88 -14.52
CA GLY A 225 -14.12 -7.06 -14.80
C GLY A 225 -13.64 -8.35 -14.12
N ASP A 226 -12.65 -8.26 -13.23
CA ASP A 226 -12.06 -9.43 -12.55
C ASP A 226 -12.85 -9.87 -11.31
N HIS A 227 -13.73 -9.02 -10.77
CA HIS A 227 -14.45 -9.32 -9.54
C HIS A 227 -15.61 -10.28 -9.76
N PRO A 228 -15.68 -11.43 -9.07
CA PRO A 228 -16.75 -12.43 -9.30
C PRO A 228 -18.15 -11.90 -8.97
N GLN A 229 -18.30 -11.02 -7.99
CA GLN A 229 -19.60 -10.42 -7.66
C GLN A 229 -20.05 -9.34 -8.65
N ALA A 230 -19.27 -9.00 -9.68
CA ALA A 230 -19.71 -8.14 -10.77
C ALA A 230 -20.93 -8.75 -11.52
N PHE A 231 -21.02 -10.09 -11.61
CA PHE A 231 -22.13 -10.78 -12.24
C PHE A 231 -23.45 -10.73 -11.43
N ALA A 232 -23.36 -10.54 -10.13
CA ALA A 232 -24.51 -10.44 -9.25
C ALA A 232 -24.99 -8.99 -9.03
N ASN A 233 -24.27 -8.02 -9.61
CA ASN A 233 -24.53 -6.59 -9.44
C ASN A 233 -24.78 -5.92 -10.80
N HIS A 234 -25.33 -4.73 -10.79
CA HIS A 234 -25.45 -3.91 -12.00
C HIS A 234 -24.13 -3.21 -12.32
N VAL A 235 -23.26 -3.92 -13.03
CA VAL A 235 -21.95 -3.44 -13.48
C VAL A 235 -21.94 -3.44 -15.01
N VAL A 236 -21.85 -2.27 -15.60
CA VAL A 236 -21.76 -2.07 -17.05
C VAL A 236 -20.37 -1.54 -17.39
N ILE A 237 -19.66 -2.19 -18.30
CA ILE A 237 -18.32 -1.81 -18.75
C ILE A 237 -18.36 -1.65 -20.27
N PHE A 238 -17.97 -0.48 -20.76
CA PHE A 238 -18.03 -0.13 -22.20
C PHE A 238 -19.40 -0.44 -22.82
N GLY A 239 -20.48 -0.11 -22.10
CA GLY A 239 -21.86 -0.29 -22.55
C GLY A 239 -22.42 -1.69 -22.51
N LYS A 240 -21.67 -2.67 -21.99
CA LYS A 240 -22.12 -4.05 -21.81
C LYS A 240 -22.22 -4.43 -20.34
N GLN A 241 -23.38 -4.90 -19.92
CA GLN A 241 -23.56 -5.39 -18.55
C GLN A 241 -22.77 -6.67 -18.35
N ARG A 242 -22.11 -6.85 -17.20
CA ARG A 242 -21.38 -8.05 -16.87
C ARG A 242 -22.32 -9.26 -16.87
N GLY A 243 -21.94 -10.32 -17.60
CA GLY A 243 -22.75 -11.52 -17.79
C GLY A 243 -23.68 -11.48 -19.02
N SER A 244 -23.64 -10.46 -19.87
CA SER A 244 -24.45 -10.38 -21.08
C SER A 244 -23.83 -11.09 -22.31
N GLY A 245 -22.76 -11.87 -22.10
CA GLY A 245 -22.11 -12.65 -23.15
C GLY A 245 -20.75 -12.11 -23.61
N GLU A 246 -20.28 -11.01 -23.02
CA GLU A 246 -18.92 -10.50 -23.25
C GLU A 246 -17.86 -11.40 -22.57
N THR A 247 -16.71 -11.50 -23.22
CA THR A 247 -15.55 -12.17 -22.62
C THR A 247 -14.72 -11.18 -21.81
N ILE A 248 -13.90 -11.68 -20.88
CA ILE A 248 -12.95 -10.85 -20.13
C ILE A 248 -11.96 -10.15 -21.06
N TRP A 249 -11.61 -10.75 -22.17
CA TRP A 249 -10.69 -10.21 -23.16
C TRP A 249 -11.28 -9.01 -23.91
N ASP A 250 -12.60 -8.99 -24.15
CA ASP A 250 -13.31 -7.84 -24.76
C ASP A 250 -13.22 -6.59 -23.89
N ILE A 251 -13.03 -6.78 -22.58
CA ILE A 251 -12.85 -5.71 -21.62
C ILE A 251 -11.37 -5.32 -21.53
N LYS A 252 -10.49 -6.31 -21.25
CA LYS A 252 -9.07 -6.07 -20.98
C LYS A 252 -8.31 -5.43 -22.14
N GLN A 253 -8.66 -5.76 -23.39
CA GLN A 253 -8.05 -5.10 -24.56
C GLN A 253 -8.32 -3.60 -24.67
N LYS A 254 -9.28 -3.07 -23.89
CA LYS A 254 -9.65 -1.63 -23.87
C LYS A 254 -9.15 -0.92 -22.62
N ILE A 255 -8.50 -1.63 -21.69
CA ILE A 255 -8.03 -1.09 -20.41
C ILE A 255 -6.51 -1.23 -20.35
N GLY A 256 -5.82 -0.12 -20.25
CA GLY A 256 -4.43 -0.11 -19.76
C GLY A 256 -4.44 -0.17 -18.24
N TYR A 257 -3.82 -1.19 -17.65
CA TYR A 257 -3.75 -1.38 -16.21
C TYR A 257 -2.30 -1.48 -15.74
N VAL A 258 -1.94 -0.65 -14.78
CA VAL A 258 -0.61 -0.67 -14.15
C VAL A 258 -0.80 -0.70 -12.63
N SER A 259 -0.14 -1.62 -11.97
CA SER A 259 -0.10 -1.68 -10.50
C SER A 259 1.25 -2.23 -10.02
N SER A 260 1.64 -1.89 -8.81
CA SER A 260 2.84 -2.44 -8.17
C SER A 260 2.78 -3.98 -8.04
N GLN A 261 1.59 -4.55 -7.91
CA GLN A 261 1.38 -5.99 -7.79
C GLN A 261 1.62 -6.75 -9.10
N LEU A 262 1.31 -6.14 -10.27
CA LEU A 262 1.61 -6.72 -11.58
C LEU A 262 3.11 -6.98 -11.77
N HIS A 263 3.96 -6.16 -11.17
CA HIS A 263 5.42 -6.32 -11.27
C HIS A 263 5.92 -7.61 -10.61
N LEU A 264 5.21 -8.11 -9.60
CA LEU A 264 5.54 -9.36 -8.91
C LEU A 264 5.05 -10.61 -9.66
N ASP A 265 4.01 -10.48 -10.48
CA ASP A 265 3.39 -11.58 -11.21
C ASP A 265 4.12 -11.90 -12.54
N TYR A 266 4.98 -11.00 -13.03
CA TYR A 266 5.76 -11.13 -14.28
C TYR A 266 7.22 -11.53 -14.07
N ARG A 267 7.50 -12.40 -13.09
CA ARG A 267 8.84 -13.01 -12.92
C ARG A 267 8.91 -14.40 -13.55
#